data_7ff3e52382d9fdbb3a2f0b44e0e0e1a3
#
_entry.id   7ff3e52382d9fdbb3a2f0b44e0e0e1a3
#
_cell.length_a   1.000
_cell.length_b   1.000
_cell.length_c   1.000
_cell.angle_alpha   90.00
_cell.angle_beta   90.00
_cell.angle_gamma   90.00
#
_symmetry.space_group_name_H-M   'P 1'
#
loop_
_entity.id
_entity.type
_entity.pdbx_description
1 polymer ?
#
loop_
_entity_poly.entity_id
_entity_poly.type
_entity_poly.pdbx_seq_one_letter_code
_entity_poly.pdbx_strand_id
1 'polypeptide(L)'
;MAENILEKIIKKKVEKIENLKKTTKLDTLNELINKNKSFIDFKDKIQKNINNRKLSIIAEIKKASPSAGIIIKDYNPVEIANTYNQNKVTCLSVLTEEDFFLGNLIHISKIKEKIKLPILCKDFFVDKFQVPLAKSHGADAILIIMAGVSETLANELYEEAIKLNMTVIVEVHTIEEAKQALKFKSALIVINNRNLKTLKTDINTTFDIHDVLKNHTGPLISESGIKTKEELLELSNKTSIKTFLIGESLLKNLDKNSIFSVL
;
A
#
# COMPACT_ATOMS: atom_id res chain seq x y z
N MET A 1 -5.77 8.88 -28.65
CA MET A 1 -4.62 8.26 -27.93
C MET A 1 -5.15 7.01 -27.22
N ALA A 2 -4.38 5.92 -27.18
CA ALA A 2 -4.80 4.72 -26.45
C ALA A 2 -4.88 5.04 -24.94
N GLU A 3 -5.97 4.67 -24.29
CA GLU A 3 -6.19 4.81 -22.85
C GLU A 3 -5.11 4.01 -22.10
N ASN A 4 -4.40 4.67 -21.16
CA ASN A 4 -3.38 3.99 -20.38
C ASN A 4 -3.99 3.08 -19.31
N ILE A 5 -3.18 2.17 -18.74
CA ILE A 5 -3.68 1.15 -17.79
C ILE A 5 -4.30 1.78 -16.52
N LEU A 6 -3.74 2.89 -16.02
CA LEU A 6 -4.24 3.58 -14.84
C LEU A 6 -5.64 4.14 -15.09
N GLU A 7 -5.86 4.80 -16.23
CA GLU A 7 -7.17 5.33 -16.62
C GLU A 7 -8.23 4.22 -16.70
N LYS A 8 -7.87 3.06 -17.30
CA LYS A 8 -8.77 1.89 -17.37
C LYS A 8 -9.15 1.36 -15.99
N ILE A 9 -8.18 1.27 -15.08
CA ILE A 9 -8.41 0.80 -13.71
C ILE A 9 -9.35 1.77 -12.99
N ILE A 10 -9.05 3.07 -13.05
CA ILE A 10 -9.85 4.12 -12.38
C ILE A 10 -11.29 4.09 -12.90
N LYS A 11 -11.49 4.06 -14.22
CA LYS A 11 -12.83 4.03 -14.80
C LYS A 11 -13.66 2.85 -14.29
N LYS A 12 -13.10 1.64 -14.33
CA LYS A 12 -13.77 0.44 -13.81
C LYS A 12 -14.03 0.54 -12.30
N LYS A 13 -13.08 1.08 -11.54
CA LYS A 13 -13.26 1.23 -10.09
C LYS A 13 -14.38 2.20 -9.77
N VAL A 14 -14.50 3.33 -10.48
CA VAL A 14 -15.62 4.28 -10.31
C VAL A 14 -16.96 3.57 -10.53
N GLU A 15 -17.13 2.87 -11.64
CA GLU A 15 -18.37 2.13 -11.95
C GLU A 15 -18.72 1.11 -10.84
N LYS A 16 -17.72 0.38 -10.32
CA LYS A 16 -17.93 -0.58 -9.23
C LYS A 16 -18.35 0.09 -7.92
N ILE A 17 -17.69 1.18 -7.56
CA ILE A 17 -18.01 1.89 -6.31
C ILE A 17 -19.39 2.53 -6.38
N GLU A 18 -19.78 3.12 -7.51
CA GLU A 18 -21.13 3.63 -7.72
C GLU A 18 -22.19 2.54 -7.55
N ASN A 19 -21.95 1.34 -8.08
CA ASN A 19 -22.86 0.22 -7.92
C ASN A 19 -22.89 -0.30 -6.47
N LEU A 20 -21.75 -0.38 -5.81
CA LEU A 20 -21.66 -0.82 -4.41
C LEU A 20 -22.39 0.15 -3.46
N LYS A 21 -22.33 1.45 -3.71
CA LYS A 21 -23.05 2.49 -2.93
C LYS A 21 -24.58 2.34 -2.99
N LYS A 22 -25.11 1.72 -4.05
CA LYS A 22 -26.57 1.46 -4.15
C LYS A 22 -27.04 0.35 -3.19
N THR A 23 -26.16 -0.58 -2.86
CA THR A 23 -26.47 -1.78 -2.06
C THR A 23 -25.91 -1.75 -0.64
N THR A 24 -24.87 -0.94 -0.40
CA THR A 24 -24.17 -0.88 0.88
C THR A 24 -24.32 0.51 1.52
N LYS A 25 -24.96 0.57 2.69
CA LYS A 25 -25.18 1.83 3.43
C LYS A 25 -23.98 2.13 4.34
N LEU A 26 -23.66 3.42 4.51
CA LEU A 26 -22.61 3.86 5.42
C LEU A 26 -22.86 3.44 6.87
N ASP A 27 -24.14 3.45 7.32
CA ASP A 27 -24.49 3.02 8.67
C ASP A 27 -24.10 1.56 8.92
N THR A 28 -24.32 0.67 7.95
CA THR A 28 -23.89 -0.73 8.02
C THR A 28 -22.37 -0.85 8.14
N LEU A 29 -21.61 -0.04 7.38
CA LEU A 29 -20.16 -0.02 7.48
C LEU A 29 -19.71 0.47 8.87
N ASN A 30 -20.33 1.51 9.40
CA ASN A 30 -20.03 2.05 10.72
C ASN A 30 -20.32 1.03 11.83
N GLU A 31 -21.38 0.26 11.75
CA GLU A 31 -21.66 -0.84 12.68
C GLU A 31 -20.57 -1.92 12.64
N LEU A 32 -20.10 -2.30 11.45
CA LEU A 32 -19.01 -3.27 11.28
C LEU A 32 -17.69 -2.73 11.85
N ILE A 33 -17.39 -1.46 11.60
CA ILE A 33 -16.21 -0.77 12.15
C ILE A 33 -16.24 -0.77 13.68
N ASN A 34 -17.38 -0.45 14.28
CA ASN A 34 -17.52 -0.40 15.74
C ASN A 34 -17.40 -1.78 16.40
N LYS A 35 -17.77 -2.84 15.70
CA LYS A 35 -17.59 -4.22 16.16
C LYS A 35 -16.15 -4.72 16.01
N ASN A 36 -15.41 -4.17 15.06
CA ASN A 36 -14.03 -4.60 14.77
C ASN A 36 -13.02 -3.87 15.67
N LYS A 37 -12.51 -4.56 16.68
CA LYS A 37 -11.48 -4.04 17.61
C LYS A 37 -10.05 -4.43 17.23
N SER A 38 -9.82 -4.97 16.04
CA SER A 38 -8.51 -5.50 15.61
C SER A 38 -7.59 -4.44 14.98
N PHE A 39 -7.93 -3.15 15.09
CA PHE A 39 -7.12 -2.06 14.57
C PHE A 39 -5.72 -2.02 15.20
N ILE A 40 -4.71 -1.88 14.34
CA ILE A 40 -3.30 -1.74 14.74
C ILE A 40 -2.74 -0.48 14.05
N ASP A 41 -2.10 0.39 14.81
CA ASP A 41 -1.48 1.59 14.25
C ASP A 41 -0.31 1.22 13.32
N PHE A 42 -0.57 1.38 12.02
CA PHE A 42 0.36 1.04 10.94
C PHE A 42 1.61 1.94 10.97
N LYS A 43 1.40 3.25 11.18
CA LYS A 43 2.47 4.24 11.24
C LYS A 43 3.34 4.05 12.48
N ASP A 44 2.73 3.86 13.65
CA ASP A 44 3.45 3.64 14.90
C ASP A 44 4.36 2.41 14.82
N LYS A 45 3.89 1.32 14.19
CA LYS A 45 4.71 0.12 14.02
C LYS A 45 5.98 0.37 13.22
N ILE A 46 5.90 1.15 12.14
CA ILE A 46 7.05 1.55 11.33
C ILE A 46 7.95 2.52 12.10
N GLN A 47 7.36 3.52 12.75
CA GLN A 47 8.11 4.52 13.50
C GLN A 47 8.93 3.91 14.64
N LYS A 48 8.38 2.91 15.34
CA LYS A 48 9.11 2.16 16.38
C LYS A 48 10.35 1.45 15.81
N ASN A 49 10.25 0.86 14.62
CA ASN A 49 11.44 0.26 14.00
C ASN A 49 12.48 1.31 13.64
N ILE A 50 12.08 2.44 13.04
CA ILE A 50 12.99 3.53 12.69
C ILE A 50 13.72 4.06 13.94
N ASN A 51 12.99 4.30 15.03
CA ASN A 51 13.55 4.77 16.30
C ASN A 51 14.55 3.76 16.88
N ASN A 52 14.36 2.48 16.66
CA ASN A 52 15.26 1.39 17.05
C ASN A 52 16.35 1.09 16.00
N ARG A 53 16.52 1.94 14.98
CA ARG A 53 17.48 1.78 13.87
C ARG A 53 17.30 0.48 13.09
N LYS A 54 16.07 -0.05 13.04
CA LYS A 54 15.71 -1.25 12.30
C LYS A 54 15.06 -0.88 10.97
N LEU A 55 15.25 -1.73 9.98
CA LEU A 55 14.53 -1.64 8.71
C LEU A 55 13.10 -2.18 8.88
N SER A 56 12.20 -1.72 8.01
CA SER A 56 10.82 -2.17 7.95
C SER A 56 10.50 -2.71 6.57
N ILE A 57 9.86 -3.87 6.51
CA ILE A 57 9.29 -4.41 5.28
C ILE A 57 7.77 -4.39 5.38
N ILE A 58 7.13 -3.75 4.40
CA ILE A 58 5.72 -3.89 4.11
C ILE A 58 5.62 -4.96 3.02
N ALA A 59 5.22 -6.17 3.39
CA ALA A 59 5.19 -7.30 2.47
C ALA A 59 3.84 -7.35 1.72
N GLU A 60 3.91 -7.31 0.39
CA GLU A 60 2.72 -7.24 -0.45
C GLU A 60 2.20 -8.63 -0.81
N ILE A 61 0.90 -8.80 -0.64
CA ILE A 61 0.13 -10.00 -0.98
C ILE A 61 -0.72 -9.69 -2.21
N LYS A 62 -0.39 -10.32 -3.35
CA LYS A 62 -1.12 -10.18 -4.61
C LYS A 62 -1.08 -11.45 -5.44
N LYS A 63 -2.17 -11.74 -6.15
CA LYS A 63 -2.27 -12.87 -7.08
C LYS A 63 -1.66 -12.57 -8.43
N ALA A 64 -1.93 -11.38 -8.94
CA ALA A 64 -1.54 -10.96 -10.29
C ALA A 64 -1.19 -9.46 -10.33
N SER A 65 -0.62 -9.01 -11.45
CA SER A 65 -0.47 -7.60 -11.79
C SER A 65 -0.49 -7.40 -13.31
N PRO A 66 -0.82 -6.18 -13.80
CA PRO A 66 -0.80 -5.89 -15.24
C PRO A 66 0.55 -6.13 -15.90
N SER A 67 1.66 -5.96 -15.17
CA SER A 67 3.02 -6.11 -15.69
C SER A 67 3.56 -7.54 -15.67
N ALA A 68 3.12 -8.37 -14.72
CA ALA A 68 3.66 -9.71 -14.49
C ALA A 68 2.64 -10.84 -14.81
N GLY A 69 1.37 -10.50 -15.07
CA GLY A 69 0.31 -11.49 -15.16
C GLY A 69 0.07 -12.20 -13.82
N ILE A 70 -0.29 -13.48 -13.85
CA ILE A 70 -0.47 -14.30 -12.65
C ILE A 70 0.91 -14.60 -12.04
N ILE A 71 1.12 -14.17 -10.78
CA ILE A 71 2.37 -14.37 -10.03
C ILE A 71 2.30 -15.67 -9.24
N ILE A 72 1.16 -15.95 -8.61
CA ILE A 72 0.91 -17.16 -7.82
C ILE A 72 -0.32 -17.87 -8.35
N LYS A 73 -0.17 -19.13 -8.79
CA LYS A 73 -1.28 -19.95 -9.30
C LYS A 73 -2.20 -20.39 -8.17
N ASP A 74 -1.63 -21.05 -7.17
CA ASP A 74 -2.35 -21.54 -5.98
C ASP A 74 -2.35 -20.45 -4.89
N TYR A 75 -3.12 -19.39 -5.15
CA TYR A 75 -3.14 -18.21 -4.32
C TYR A 75 -3.98 -18.38 -3.06
N ASN A 76 -3.33 -18.39 -1.90
CA ASN A 76 -3.96 -18.34 -0.59
C ASN A 76 -3.41 -17.14 0.21
N PRO A 77 -4.15 -16.03 0.33
CA PRO A 77 -3.64 -14.82 1.00
C PRO A 77 -3.33 -15.03 2.48
N VAL A 78 -4.02 -15.96 3.16
CA VAL A 78 -3.79 -16.26 4.58
C VAL A 78 -2.48 -17.03 4.79
N GLU A 79 -2.19 -18.00 3.93
CA GLU A 79 -0.92 -18.75 3.98
C GLU A 79 0.27 -17.84 3.68
N ILE A 80 0.16 -16.98 2.66
CA ILE A 80 1.19 -15.99 2.35
C ILE A 80 1.41 -15.05 3.54
N ALA A 81 0.33 -14.54 4.14
CA ALA A 81 0.42 -13.68 5.32
C ALA A 81 1.08 -14.39 6.51
N ASN A 82 0.79 -15.69 6.69
CA ASN A 82 1.42 -16.48 7.75
C ASN A 82 2.94 -16.63 7.53
N THR A 83 3.37 -16.93 6.31
CA THR A 83 4.79 -16.98 5.95
C THR A 83 5.48 -15.64 6.21
N TYR A 84 4.85 -14.53 5.83
CA TYR A 84 5.37 -13.19 6.12
C TYR A 84 5.45 -12.88 7.62
N ASN A 85 4.44 -13.30 8.39
CA ASN A 85 4.45 -13.15 9.86
C ASN A 85 5.58 -13.96 10.52
N GLN A 86 5.82 -15.19 10.07
CA GLN A 86 6.93 -16.03 10.54
C GLN A 86 8.29 -15.39 10.23
N ASN A 87 8.42 -14.70 9.09
CA ASN A 87 9.60 -13.94 8.70
C ASN A 87 9.67 -12.54 9.34
N LYS A 88 8.78 -12.21 10.30
CA LYS A 88 8.79 -10.99 11.11
C LYS A 88 8.67 -9.70 10.31
N VAL A 89 7.96 -9.71 9.16
CA VAL A 89 7.68 -8.49 8.42
C VAL A 89 6.93 -7.47 9.30
N THR A 90 7.14 -6.19 9.03
CA THR A 90 6.59 -5.12 9.87
C THR A 90 5.09 -4.93 9.66
N CYS A 91 4.66 -4.92 8.39
CA CYS A 91 3.29 -4.69 7.96
C CYS A 91 2.97 -5.52 6.71
N LEU A 92 1.68 -5.64 6.40
CA LEU A 92 1.21 -6.24 5.15
C LEU A 92 0.60 -5.17 4.22
N SER A 93 0.74 -5.38 2.92
CA SER A 93 0.01 -4.67 1.87
C SER A 93 -0.83 -5.69 1.12
N VAL A 94 -2.15 -5.56 1.13
CA VAL A 94 -3.05 -6.55 0.53
C VAL A 94 -3.75 -5.93 -0.67
N LEU A 95 -3.49 -6.47 -1.86
CA LEU A 95 -4.17 -6.06 -3.09
C LEU A 95 -5.65 -6.44 -3.02
N THR A 96 -6.51 -5.43 -3.18
CA THR A 96 -7.97 -5.60 -3.16
C THR A 96 -8.63 -5.27 -4.50
N GLU A 97 -7.88 -4.70 -5.44
CA GLU A 97 -8.36 -4.45 -6.80
C GLU A 97 -8.60 -5.78 -7.54
N GLU A 98 -9.82 -5.96 -8.10
CA GLU A 98 -10.32 -7.28 -8.51
C GLU A 98 -10.05 -7.61 -9.96
N ASP A 99 -10.08 -6.63 -10.88
CA ASP A 99 -10.05 -6.88 -12.32
C ASP A 99 -8.64 -7.09 -12.88
N PHE A 100 -7.68 -6.32 -12.40
CA PHE A 100 -6.31 -6.28 -12.91
C PHE A 100 -5.31 -6.96 -12.00
N PHE A 101 -5.60 -7.01 -10.69
CA PHE A 101 -4.74 -7.64 -9.68
C PHE A 101 -5.33 -8.93 -9.09
N LEU A 102 -6.57 -9.25 -9.45
CA LEU A 102 -7.32 -10.42 -8.95
C LEU A 102 -7.39 -10.45 -7.42
N GLY A 103 -7.49 -9.25 -6.82
CA GLY A 103 -7.62 -9.04 -5.38
C GLY A 103 -9.07 -9.16 -4.88
N ASN A 104 -9.27 -8.96 -3.59
CA ASN A 104 -10.59 -8.85 -2.98
C ASN A 104 -10.48 -8.29 -1.57
N LEU A 105 -11.39 -7.40 -1.15
CA LEU A 105 -11.46 -6.86 0.21
C LEU A 105 -11.59 -7.92 1.30
N ILE A 106 -12.27 -9.04 1.01
CA ILE A 106 -12.42 -10.15 1.96
C ILE A 106 -11.07 -10.78 2.36
N HIS A 107 -10.03 -10.64 1.53
CA HIS A 107 -8.70 -11.11 1.88
C HIS A 107 -8.17 -10.45 3.15
N ILE A 108 -8.45 -9.14 3.33
CA ILE A 108 -8.07 -8.40 4.54
C ILE A 108 -8.74 -9.02 5.77
N SER A 109 -10.06 -9.24 5.73
CA SER A 109 -10.81 -9.82 6.85
C SER A 109 -10.28 -11.21 7.21
N LYS A 110 -10.09 -12.08 6.21
CA LYS A 110 -9.55 -13.44 6.42
C LYS A 110 -8.15 -13.46 7.03
N ILE A 111 -7.29 -12.51 6.62
CA ILE A 111 -5.94 -12.38 7.20
C ILE A 111 -6.03 -11.88 8.65
N LYS A 112 -6.85 -10.85 8.92
CA LYS A 112 -7.03 -10.28 10.26
C LYS A 112 -7.55 -11.28 11.30
N GLU A 113 -8.33 -12.27 10.89
CA GLU A 113 -8.79 -13.35 11.77
C GLU A 113 -7.65 -14.21 12.32
N LYS A 114 -6.55 -14.31 11.58
CA LYS A 114 -5.43 -15.23 11.89
C LYS A 114 -4.14 -14.52 12.26
N ILE A 115 -3.87 -13.34 11.70
CA ILE A 115 -2.58 -12.66 11.75
C ILE A 115 -2.75 -11.27 12.36
N LYS A 116 -1.95 -10.97 13.40
CA LYS A 116 -1.94 -9.68 14.11
C LYS A 116 -0.85 -8.76 13.56
N LEU A 117 -0.92 -8.43 12.25
CA LEU A 117 -0.09 -7.43 11.62
C LEU A 117 -0.95 -6.28 11.10
N PRO A 118 -0.42 -5.04 11.05
CA PRO A 118 -1.13 -3.93 10.42
C PRO A 118 -1.20 -4.15 8.91
N ILE A 119 -2.37 -3.82 8.32
CA ILE A 119 -2.69 -4.07 6.91
C ILE A 119 -3.01 -2.78 6.18
N LEU A 120 -2.28 -2.54 5.08
CA LEU A 120 -2.63 -1.56 4.05
C LEU A 120 -3.63 -2.19 3.07
N CYS A 121 -4.78 -1.55 2.89
CA CYS A 121 -5.66 -1.81 1.75
C CYS A 121 -5.04 -1.19 0.49
N LYS A 122 -4.40 -2.02 -0.34
CA LYS A 122 -3.75 -1.59 -1.59
C LYS A 122 -4.78 -1.64 -2.71
N ASP A 123 -5.40 -0.50 -2.99
CA ASP A 123 -6.44 -0.32 -4.01
C ASP A 123 -6.34 1.08 -4.64
N PHE A 124 -7.14 1.32 -5.68
CA PHE A 124 -7.34 2.63 -6.28
C PHE A 124 -8.53 3.30 -5.62
N PHE A 125 -8.26 4.25 -4.73
CA PHE A 125 -9.29 4.99 -4.03
C PHE A 125 -9.77 6.14 -4.92
N VAL A 126 -10.99 6.02 -5.41
CA VAL A 126 -11.65 6.98 -6.33
C VAL A 126 -12.86 7.68 -5.71
N ASP A 127 -13.26 7.27 -4.51
CA ASP A 127 -14.39 7.84 -3.76
C ASP A 127 -14.15 7.64 -2.26
N LYS A 128 -14.46 8.65 -1.44
CA LYS A 128 -14.31 8.58 0.03
C LYS A 128 -15.09 7.45 0.71
N PHE A 129 -16.15 6.93 0.07
CA PHE A 129 -16.88 5.75 0.53
C PHE A 129 -15.98 4.52 0.71
N GLN A 130 -14.89 4.42 -0.08
CA GLN A 130 -13.96 3.29 0.02
C GLN A 130 -13.19 3.28 1.35
N VAL A 131 -13.06 4.42 2.04
CA VAL A 131 -12.32 4.50 3.31
C VAL A 131 -13.03 3.73 4.42
N PRO A 132 -14.30 4.02 4.79
CA PRO A 132 -15.04 3.20 5.75
C PRO A 132 -15.25 1.76 5.25
N LEU A 133 -15.37 1.53 3.95
CA LEU A 133 -15.45 0.19 3.38
C LEU A 133 -14.17 -0.62 3.66
N ALA A 134 -12.99 -0.08 3.40
CA ALA A 134 -11.73 -0.74 3.72
C ALA A 134 -11.58 -1.00 5.22
N LYS A 135 -11.94 -0.02 6.06
CA LYS A 135 -11.88 -0.15 7.51
C LYS A 135 -12.83 -1.22 8.04
N SER A 136 -14.04 -1.33 7.50
CA SER A 136 -15.02 -2.37 7.91
C SER A 136 -14.51 -3.78 7.68
N HIS A 137 -13.59 -3.98 6.71
CA HIS A 137 -12.90 -5.24 6.46
C HIS A 137 -11.62 -5.43 7.32
N GLY A 138 -11.25 -4.44 8.13
CA GLY A 138 -10.10 -4.52 9.04
C GLY A 138 -8.80 -3.89 8.52
N ALA A 139 -8.86 -3.07 7.45
CA ALA A 139 -7.70 -2.31 7.02
C ALA A 139 -7.28 -1.27 8.07
N ASP A 140 -5.98 -1.13 8.29
CA ASP A 140 -5.38 -0.16 9.20
C ASP A 140 -4.85 1.07 8.46
N ALA A 141 -4.61 0.93 7.16
CA ALA A 141 -4.13 2.00 6.29
C ALA A 141 -4.80 1.95 4.93
N ILE A 142 -4.85 3.12 4.28
CA ILE A 142 -5.28 3.29 2.88
C ILE A 142 -4.16 3.87 2.02
N LEU A 143 -4.31 3.76 0.71
CA LEU A 143 -3.41 4.32 -0.29
C LEU A 143 -4.10 5.46 -1.05
N ILE A 144 -3.39 6.59 -1.19
CA ILE A 144 -3.78 7.68 -2.10
C ILE A 144 -2.72 7.76 -3.19
N ILE A 145 -3.08 7.43 -4.43
CA ILE A 145 -2.18 7.47 -5.59
C ILE A 145 -2.32 8.84 -6.25
N MET A 146 -1.31 9.73 -6.09
CA MET A 146 -1.39 11.11 -6.59
C MET A 146 -1.63 11.19 -8.09
N ALA A 147 -1.05 10.28 -8.86
CA ALA A 147 -1.27 10.19 -10.32
C ALA A 147 -2.72 9.82 -10.71
N GLY A 148 -3.52 9.29 -9.78
CA GLY A 148 -4.86 8.75 -10.03
C GLY A 148 -6.01 9.55 -9.47
N VAL A 149 -5.75 10.66 -8.76
CA VAL A 149 -6.79 11.44 -8.08
C VAL A 149 -6.61 12.94 -8.31
N SER A 150 -7.74 13.67 -8.25
CA SER A 150 -7.68 15.14 -8.16
C SER A 150 -7.19 15.58 -6.78
N GLU A 151 -6.71 16.82 -6.68
CA GLU A 151 -6.31 17.40 -5.38
C GLU A 151 -7.47 17.40 -4.38
N THR A 152 -8.68 17.73 -4.84
CA THR A 152 -9.90 17.71 -4.01
C THR A 152 -10.17 16.33 -3.45
N LEU A 153 -10.16 15.29 -4.29
CA LEU A 153 -10.40 13.91 -3.87
C LEU A 153 -9.30 13.41 -2.92
N ALA A 154 -8.03 13.75 -3.19
CA ALA A 154 -6.93 13.40 -2.30
C ALA A 154 -7.13 13.95 -0.89
N ASN A 155 -7.58 15.21 -0.76
CA ASN A 155 -7.90 15.83 0.52
C ASN A 155 -9.10 15.13 1.20
N GLU A 156 -10.18 14.85 0.46
CA GLU A 156 -11.36 14.16 1.00
C GLU A 156 -11.01 12.76 1.53
N LEU A 157 -10.21 11.99 0.80
CA LEU A 157 -9.74 10.67 1.21
C LEU A 157 -8.87 10.75 2.47
N TYR A 158 -7.95 11.72 2.49
CA TYR A 158 -7.07 11.95 3.63
C TYR A 158 -7.86 12.30 4.90
N GLU A 159 -8.76 13.28 4.82
CA GLU A 159 -9.57 13.71 5.96
C GLU A 159 -10.47 12.57 6.47
N GLU A 160 -11.10 11.82 5.56
CA GLU A 160 -11.95 10.69 5.95
C GLU A 160 -11.15 9.59 6.66
N ALA A 161 -9.95 9.29 6.17
CA ALA A 161 -9.08 8.30 6.80
C ALA A 161 -8.61 8.75 8.20
N ILE A 162 -8.25 10.03 8.36
CA ILE A 162 -7.86 10.58 9.67
C ILE A 162 -9.03 10.53 10.66
N LYS A 163 -10.27 10.89 10.24
CA LYS A 163 -11.48 10.76 11.08
C LYS A 163 -11.69 9.34 11.58
N LEU A 164 -11.38 8.37 10.75
CA LEU A 164 -11.51 6.96 11.09
C LEU A 164 -10.25 6.38 11.78
N ASN A 165 -9.29 7.20 12.20
CA ASN A 165 -8.02 6.78 12.80
C ASN A 165 -7.25 5.76 11.95
N MET A 166 -7.25 5.91 10.62
CA MET A 166 -6.47 5.10 9.71
C MET A 166 -5.17 5.82 9.33
N THR A 167 -4.11 5.05 9.13
CA THR A 167 -2.89 5.57 8.51
C THR A 167 -3.14 5.85 7.03
N VAL A 168 -2.64 6.98 6.55
CA VAL A 168 -2.65 7.31 5.12
C VAL A 168 -1.25 7.11 4.55
N ILE A 169 -1.16 6.39 3.43
CA ILE A 169 0.04 6.30 2.61
C ILE A 169 -0.24 7.03 1.30
N VAL A 170 0.60 8.01 0.97
CA VAL A 170 0.49 8.80 -0.28
C VAL A 170 1.55 8.31 -1.26
N GLU A 171 1.12 7.79 -2.40
CA GLU A 171 2.00 7.26 -3.45
C GLU A 171 2.32 8.33 -4.48
N VAL A 172 3.62 8.50 -4.76
CA VAL A 172 4.16 9.47 -5.70
C VAL A 172 5.12 8.81 -6.69
N HIS A 173 5.12 9.32 -7.94
CA HIS A 173 5.95 8.82 -9.05
C HIS A 173 6.81 9.90 -9.67
N THR A 174 6.52 11.16 -9.38
CA THR A 174 7.24 12.33 -9.93
C THR A 174 7.58 13.34 -8.85
N ILE A 175 8.52 14.22 -9.16
CA ILE A 175 8.90 15.34 -8.27
C ILE A 175 7.70 16.26 -8.00
N GLU A 176 6.86 16.48 -9.01
CA GLU A 176 5.66 17.32 -8.90
C GLU A 176 4.64 16.71 -7.94
N GLU A 177 4.37 15.40 -8.05
CA GLU A 177 3.51 14.68 -7.12
C GLU A 177 4.09 14.68 -5.70
N ALA A 178 5.41 14.52 -5.56
CA ALA A 178 6.08 14.59 -4.28
C ALA A 178 5.90 15.95 -3.59
N LYS A 179 6.05 17.07 -4.32
CA LYS A 179 5.79 18.42 -3.81
C LYS A 179 4.34 18.57 -3.32
N GLN A 180 3.38 18.05 -4.09
CA GLN A 180 1.97 18.09 -3.71
C GLN A 180 1.68 17.23 -2.46
N ALA A 181 2.37 16.10 -2.31
CA ALA A 181 2.21 15.18 -1.18
C ALA A 181 2.67 15.78 0.16
N LEU A 182 3.59 16.76 0.16
CA LEU A 182 4.11 17.39 1.38
C LEU A 182 3.06 18.09 2.25
N LYS A 183 1.89 18.41 1.69
CA LYS A 183 0.76 18.97 2.46
C LYS A 183 0.14 17.95 3.43
N PHE A 184 0.24 16.66 3.17
CA PHE A 184 -0.29 15.57 3.99
C PHE A 184 0.67 15.21 5.14
N LYS A 185 0.85 16.12 6.09
CA LYS A 185 1.90 16.05 7.14
C LYS A 185 1.88 14.78 7.99
N SER A 186 0.70 14.18 8.22
CA SER A 186 0.58 12.95 9.02
C SER A 186 0.74 11.67 8.20
N ALA A 187 0.75 11.76 6.86
CA ALA A 187 0.87 10.61 5.99
C ALA A 187 2.29 10.03 5.99
N LEU A 188 2.40 8.75 5.62
CA LEU A 188 3.61 8.19 5.09
C LEU A 188 3.65 8.47 3.58
N ILE A 189 4.82 8.72 3.01
CA ILE A 189 4.94 8.90 1.56
C ILE A 189 5.70 7.72 0.98
N VAL A 190 5.11 7.07 -0.02
CA VAL A 190 5.74 5.99 -0.77
C VAL A 190 6.17 6.50 -2.16
N ILE A 191 7.45 6.34 -2.45
CA ILE A 191 8.03 6.58 -3.77
C ILE A 191 7.92 5.28 -4.55
N ASN A 192 7.08 5.28 -5.60
CA ASN A 192 6.93 4.11 -6.45
C ASN A 192 7.87 4.22 -7.67
N ASN A 193 8.85 3.31 -7.71
CA ASN A 193 9.84 3.22 -8.80
C ASN A 193 9.26 2.72 -10.13
N ARG A 194 7.99 2.31 -10.15
CA ARG A 194 7.31 1.86 -11.36
C ARG A 194 6.57 3.01 -12.03
N ASN A 195 6.93 3.34 -13.23
CA ASN A 195 6.18 4.28 -14.05
C ASN A 195 4.83 3.66 -14.46
N LEU A 196 3.72 4.28 -14.06
CA LEU A 196 2.37 3.75 -14.30
C LEU A 196 1.92 3.79 -15.77
N LYS A 197 2.60 4.59 -16.64
CA LYS A 197 2.28 4.66 -18.06
C LYS A 197 3.02 3.59 -18.86
N THR A 198 4.30 3.37 -18.54
CA THR A 198 5.17 2.45 -19.29
C THR A 198 5.34 1.09 -18.63
N LEU A 199 4.94 0.96 -17.36
CA LEU A 199 5.15 -0.18 -16.45
C LEU A 199 6.63 -0.53 -16.23
N LYS A 200 7.57 0.28 -16.72
CA LYS A 200 9.00 0.12 -16.44
C LYS A 200 9.32 0.55 -15.03
N THR A 201 10.28 -0.12 -14.43
CA THR A 201 10.73 0.15 -13.06
C THR A 201 12.17 0.65 -13.09
N ASP A 202 12.42 1.78 -12.43
CA ASP A 202 13.74 2.37 -12.26
C ASP A 202 13.95 2.79 -10.82
N ILE A 203 14.87 2.14 -10.12
CA ILE A 203 15.17 2.39 -8.70
C ILE A 203 15.75 3.80 -8.46
N ASN A 204 16.31 4.44 -9.50
CA ASN A 204 16.81 5.81 -9.42
C ASN A 204 15.71 6.82 -9.12
N THR A 205 14.45 6.51 -9.46
CA THR A 205 13.28 7.33 -9.07
C THR A 205 13.26 7.62 -7.57
N THR A 206 13.65 6.64 -6.75
CA THR A 206 13.72 6.84 -5.29
C THR A 206 14.76 7.92 -4.94
N PHE A 207 15.93 7.92 -5.55
CA PHE A 207 16.98 8.91 -5.27
C PHE A 207 16.56 10.32 -5.72
N ASP A 208 16.00 10.43 -6.91
CA ASP A 208 15.56 11.71 -7.50
C ASP A 208 14.46 12.39 -6.67
N ILE A 209 13.50 11.61 -6.18
CA ILE A 209 12.35 12.11 -5.41
C ILE A 209 12.69 12.31 -3.94
N HIS A 210 13.59 11.49 -3.38
CA HIS A 210 13.97 11.55 -1.96
C HIS A 210 14.44 12.95 -1.55
N ASP A 211 15.20 13.65 -2.38
CA ASP A 211 15.71 14.99 -2.07
C ASP A 211 14.61 16.03 -1.87
N VAL A 212 13.50 15.87 -2.58
CA VAL A 212 12.31 16.72 -2.42
C VAL A 212 11.61 16.43 -1.09
N LEU A 213 11.62 15.17 -0.67
CA LEU A 213 10.88 14.68 0.51
C LEU A 213 11.71 14.67 1.81
N LYS A 214 13.00 15.02 1.77
CA LYS A 214 13.91 14.94 2.94
C LYS A 214 13.45 15.71 4.19
N ASN A 215 12.61 16.73 4.01
CA ASN A 215 12.04 17.51 5.11
C ASN A 215 10.64 17.03 5.54
N HIS A 216 10.13 15.95 4.95
CA HIS A 216 8.88 15.35 5.41
C HIS A 216 9.08 14.70 6.78
N THR A 217 8.15 14.95 7.71
CA THR A 217 8.29 14.47 9.09
C THR A 217 7.85 13.02 9.30
N GLY A 218 7.08 12.48 8.36
CA GLY A 218 6.63 11.08 8.39
C GLY A 218 7.64 10.11 7.76
N PRO A 219 7.50 8.80 8.01
CA PRO A 219 8.29 7.79 7.33
C PRO A 219 8.18 7.85 5.81
N LEU A 220 9.33 7.75 5.12
CA LEU A 220 9.40 7.56 3.68
C LEU A 220 9.52 6.06 3.36
N ILE A 221 8.92 5.65 2.26
CA ILE A 221 8.88 4.27 1.79
C ILE A 221 9.37 4.24 0.34
N SER A 222 10.21 3.26 -0.03
CA SER A 222 10.51 2.95 -1.43
C SER A 222 9.77 1.69 -1.85
N GLU A 223 9.14 1.73 -3.03
CA GLU A 223 8.33 0.64 -3.57
C GLU A 223 8.75 0.30 -5.00
N SER A 224 8.64 -0.96 -5.36
CA SER A 224 8.89 -1.51 -6.68
C SER A 224 10.38 -1.55 -7.09
N GLY A 225 10.77 -2.63 -7.79
CA GLY A 225 12.11 -2.79 -8.35
C GLY A 225 13.15 -3.34 -7.38
N ILE A 226 12.86 -3.47 -6.10
CA ILE A 226 13.77 -4.05 -5.10
C ILE A 226 13.73 -5.57 -5.22
N LYS A 227 14.82 -6.17 -5.69
CA LYS A 227 14.91 -7.60 -5.99
C LYS A 227 15.81 -8.35 -5.01
N THR A 228 16.81 -7.68 -4.46
CA THR A 228 17.83 -8.28 -3.61
C THR A 228 17.99 -7.50 -2.30
N LYS A 229 18.63 -8.15 -1.33
CA LYS A 229 19.05 -7.54 -0.07
C LYS A 229 20.01 -6.38 -0.31
N GLU A 230 20.93 -6.53 -1.25
CA GLU A 230 21.97 -5.55 -1.57
C GLU A 230 21.35 -4.26 -2.09
N GLU A 231 20.38 -4.33 -3.02
CA GLU A 231 19.63 -3.17 -3.52
C GLU A 231 18.88 -2.45 -2.40
N LEU A 232 18.24 -3.20 -1.50
CA LEU A 232 17.56 -2.65 -0.33
C LEU A 232 18.53 -1.91 0.61
N LEU A 233 19.69 -2.51 0.91
CA LEU A 233 20.72 -1.91 1.75
C LEU A 233 21.34 -0.68 1.07
N GLU A 234 21.54 -0.70 -0.23
CA GLU A 234 22.03 0.45 -0.99
C GLU A 234 21.07 1.65 -0.86
N LEU A 235 19.78 1.44 -1.08
CA LEU A 235 18.76 2.47 -0.86
C LEU A 235 18.78 3.00 0.57
N SER A 236 18.83 2.09 1.56
CA SER A 236 18.86 2.48 2.96
C SER A 236 20.10 3.26 3.35
N ASN A 237 21.25 2.99 2.73
CA ASN A 237 22.52 3.66 3.04
C ASN A 237 22.66 5.02 2.34
N LYS A 238 22.10 5.15 1.13
CA LYS A 238 22.19 6.38 0.33
C LYS A 238 21.06 7.37 0.59
N THR A 239 20.00 6.95 1.32
CA THR A 239 18.83 7.78 1.64
C THR A 239 18.49 7.71 3.13
N SER A 240 17.53 8.53 3.57
CA SER A 240 16.93 8.39 4.92
C SER A 240 15.88 7.28 5.00
N ILE A 241 15.57 6.60 3.88
CA ILE A 241 14.50 5.60 3.80
C ILE A 241 14.91 4.32 4.56
N LYS A 242 14.05 3.90 5.48
CA LYS A 242 14.21 2.69 6.30
C LYS A 242 13.04 1.72 6.17
N THR A 243 12.11 2.03 5.26
CA THR A 243 10.90 1.24 5.04
C THR A 243 10.74 0.93 3.56
N PHE A 244 10.45 -0.33 3.23
CA PHE A 244 10.39 -0.82 1.87
C PHE A 244 9.09 -1.61 1.64
N LEU A 245 8.34 -1.29 0.58
CA LEU A 245 7.18 -2.06 0.17
C LEU A 245 7.60 -2.99 -0.97
N ILE A 246 7.52 -4.31 -0.71
CA ILE A 246 8.07 -5.33 -1.60
C ILE A 246 7.02 -6.42 -1.84
N GLY A 247 6.78 -6.72 -3.11
CA GLY A 247 5.79 -7.72 -3.52
C GLY A 247 6.40 -8.83 -4.37
N GLU A 248 6.60 -8.59 -5.65
CA GLU A 248 6.93 -9.62 -6.64
C GLU A 248 8.17 -10.45 -6.28
N SER A 249 9.24 -9.81 -5.81
CA SER A 249 10.47 -10.52 -5.40
C SER A 249 10.27 -11.41 -4.19
N LEU A 250 9.45 -11.00 -3.21
CA LEU A 250 9.12 -11.84 -2.06
C LEU A 250 8.23 -13.03 -2.47
N LEU A 251 7.22 -12.77 -3.30
CA LEU A 251 6.26 -13.79 -3.73
C LEU A 251 6.87 -14.88 -4.60
N LYS A 252 7.86 -14.54 -5.42
CA LYS A 252 8.57 -15.51 -6.29
C LYS A 252 9.44 -16.49 -5.51
N ASN A 253 9.90 -16.11 -4.29
CA ASN A 253 10.79 -16.91 -3.45
C ASN A 253 10.32 -16.85 -1.99
N LEU A 254 9.07 -17.18 -1.74
CA LEU A 254 8.38 -16.91 -0.48
C LEU A 254 9.08 -17.53 0.74
N ASP A 255 9.61 -18.76 0.61
CA ASP A 255 10.18 -19.51 1.75
C ASP A 255 11.68 -19.22 1.99
N LYS A 256 12.40 -18.68 1.01
CA LYS A 256 13.88 -18.57 1.05
C LYS A 256 14.40 -17.23 0.55
N ASN A 257 13.64 -16.15 0.75
CA ASN A 257 14.06 -14.85 0.25
C ASN A 257 15.10 -14.20 1.17
N SER A 258 16.28 -13.88 0.62
CA SER A 258 17.37 -13.25 1.37
C SER A 258 17.01 -11.87 1.93
N ILE A 259 16.01 -11.21 1.36
CA ILE A 259 15.50 -9.91 1.84
C ILE A 259 15.01 -10.01 3.29
N PHE A 260 14.42 -11.13 3.71
CA PHE A 260 13.98 -11.28 5.11
C PHE A 260 15.11 -11.22 6.13
N SER A 261 16.35 -11.48 5.73
CA SER A 261 17.50 -11.43 6.64
C SER A 261 17.89 -10.02 7.11
N VAL A 262 17.24 -8.97 6.62
CA VAL A 262 17.44 -7.59 7.09
C VAL A 262 16.56 -7.21 8.29
N LEU A 263 15.60 -8.08 8.68
CA LEU A 263 14.61 -7.85 9.73
C LEU A 263 15.07 -8.27 11.14
#